data_991de0072c40a78bc8120a3da318ac06
#
_entry.id   991de0072c40a78bc8120a3da318ac06
#
_cell.length_a   1.000
_cell.length_b   1.000
_cell.length_c   1.000
_cell.angle_alpha   90.00
_cell.angle_beta   90.00
_cell.angle_gamma   90.00
#
_symmetry.space_group_name_H-M   'P 1'
#
loop_
_entity.id
_entity.type
_entity.pdbx_description
1 polymer ?
#
loop_
_entity_poly.entity_id
_entity_poly.type
_entity_poly.pdbx_seq_one_letter_code
_entity_poly.pdbx_strand_id
1 'polypeptide(L)'
;GTQIVTKGFDFSKLKLVAVVSADSLLAIQDFRADEKALQMLEQFRGRCGRREDKGLFVIQTSQPEHPVYQRIANNEAMSLNSDLLRERKDFNFPPYTRIVEINIKDNIEDRGKRMSEKLALKLRGQFVSEGASLLDDPITGPYSPTVDRVADQYIKTIRLSLKKDRNLTTGKEKLRKTISVFEKENRYDGHITINVDPS
;
A
#
# COMPACT_ATOMS: atom_id res chain seq x y z
N GLY A 1 -7.24 -24.79 0.02
CA GLY A 1 -7.50 -23.99 1.22
C GLY A 1 -7.30 -22.51 0.99
N THR A 2 -7.76 -21.70 1.90
CA THR A 2 -7.55 -20.25 1.91
C THR A 2 -6.47 -19.90 2.93
N GLN A 3 -6.15 -18.62 3.14
CA GLN A 3 -5.20 -18.12 4.13
C GLN A 3 -5.45 -18.63 5.57
N ILE A 4 -6.67 -19.09 5.88
CA ILE A 4 -7.04 -19.67 7.17
C ILE A 4 -6.13 -20.88 7.51
N VAL A 5 -5.67 -21.63 6.51
CA VAL A 5 -4.79 -22.78 6.69
C VAL A 5 -3.42 -22.39 7.28
N THR A 6 -3.02 -21.13 7.15
CA THR A 6 -1.75 -20.63 7.72
C THR A 6 -1.84 -20.29 9.20
N LYS A 7 -3.05 -20.12 9.75
CA LYS A 7 -3.27 -19.73 11.15
C LYS A 7 -3.89 -20.89 11.94
N GLY A 8 -3.19 -21.39 12.93
CA GLY A 8 -3.77 -22.25 13.98
C GLY A 8 -3.84 -23.76 13.71
N PHE A 9 -3.53 -24.25 12.51
CA PHE A 9 -3.54 -25.67 12.23
C PHE A 9 -2.11 -26.24 12.21
N ASP A 10 -1.87 -27.29 12.98
CA ASP A 10 -0.63 -28.07 12.94
C ASP A 10 -0.90 -29.40 12.22
N PHE A 11 -0.46 -29.47 10.96
CA PHE A 11 -0.57 -30.68 10.15
C PHE A 11 0.73 -31.46 10.24
N SER A 12 0.83 -32.38 11.20
CA SER A 12 2.04 -33.15 11.47
C SER A 12 2.49 -34.07 10.29
N LYS A 13 1.60 -34.36 9.34
CA LYS A 13 1.84 -35.28 8.21
C LYS A 13 1.76 -34.57 6.85
N LEU A 14 1.88 -33.25 6.80
CA LEU A 14 1.76 -32.50 5.56
C LEU A 14 3.05 -32.62 4.73
N LYS A 15 3.01 -33.43 3.67
CA LYS A 15 4.15 -33.71 2.77
C LYS A 15 4.17 -32.81 1.53
N LEU A 16 3.03 -32.24 1.14
CA LEU A 16 2.90 -31.39 -0.04
C LEU A 16 2.11 -30.13 0.31
N VAL A 17 2.68 -28.99 -0.04
CA VAL A 17 1.99 -27.71 -0.10
C VAL A 17 2.11 -27.13 -1.50
N ALA A 18 0.99 -26.88 -2.16
CA ALA A 18 0.96 -26.27 -3.48
C ALA A 18 0.21 -24.92 -3.43
N VAL A 19 0.88 -23.86 -3.89
CA VAL A 19 0.26 -22.55 -4.06
C VAL A 19 -0.13 -22.41 -5.53
N VAL A 20 -1.43 -22.43 -5.79
CA VAL A 20 -2.01 -22.33 -7.13
C VAL A 20 -2.30 -20.87 -7.45
N SER A 21 -2.02 -20.46 -8.70
CA SER A 21 -2.23 -19.07 -9.16
C SER A 21 -1.53 -18.04 -8.26
N ALA A 22 -0.25 -18.28 -7.96
CA ALA A 22 0.53 -17.44 -7.06
C ALA A 22 0.63 -15.97 -7.53
N ASP A 23 0.45 -15.72 -8.83
CA ASP A 23 0.46 -14.38 -9.41
C ASP A 23 -0.58 -13.44 -8.78
N SER A 24 -1.68 -14.00 -8.25
CA SER A 24 -2.68 -13.23 -7.52
C SER A 24 -2.13 -12.56 -6.24
N LEU A 25 -1.05 -13.08 -5.66
CA LEU A 25 -0.40 -12.48 -4.49
C LEU A 25 0.33 -11.18 -4.85
N LEU A 26 0.79 -11.06 -6.10
CA LEU A 26 1.50 -9.90 -6.62
C LEU A 26 0.56 -8.89 -7.31
N ALA A 27 -0.69 -9.27 -7.59
CA ALA A 27 -1.65 -8.42 -8.29
C ALA A 27 -2.17 -7.23 -7.46
N ILE A 28 -1.77 -7.12 -6.22
CA ILE A 28 -2.19 -6.04 -5.31
C ILE A 28 -1.43 -4.76 -5.67
N GLN A 29 -2.14 -3.68 -5.98
CA GLN A 29 -1.55 -2.35 -6.25
C GLN A 29 -1.08 -1.68 -4.94
N ASP A 30 -0.07 -2.25 -4.30
CA ASP A 30 0.52 -1.77 -3.05
C ASP A 30 2.04 -1.95 -3.13
N PHE A 31 2.80 -0.95 -2.72
CA PHE A 31 4.27 -1.04 -2.66
C PHE A 31 4.78 -2.17 -1.74
N ARG A 32 3.91 -2.75 -0.93
CA ARG A 32 4.19 -3.92 -0.07
C ARG A 32 3.79 -5.26 -0.72
N ALA A 33 3.35 -5.27 -1.97
CA ALA A 33 2.84 -6.50 -2.61
C ALA A 33 3.87 -7.63 -2.55
N ASP A 34 5.11 -7.35 -2.95
CA ASP A 34 6.21 -8.32 -2.96
C ASP A 34 6.56 -8.81 -1.55
N GLU A 35 6.61 -7.90 -0.58
CA GLU A 35 6.86 -8.27 0.82
C GLU A 35 5.75 -9.13 1.38
N LYS A 36 4.49 -8.77 1.14
CA LYS A 36 3.32 -9.54 1.59
C LYS A 36 3.29 -10.92 0.93
N ALA A 37 3.58 -11.00 -0.38
CA ALA A 37 3.67 -12.25 -1.11
C ALA A 37 4.79 -13.14 -0.55
N LEU A 38 5.98 -12.58 -0.34
CA LEU A 38 7.12 -13.28 0.26
C LEU A 38 6.78 -13.84 1.63
N GLN A 39 6.25 -13.01 2.53
CA GLN A 39 5.86 -13.43 3.88
C GLN A 39 4.82 -14.55 3.85
N MET A 40 3.85 -14.47 2.96
CA MET A 40 2.81 -15.48 2.82
C MET A 40 3.39 -16.82 2.30
N LEU A 41 4.22 -16.76 1.26
CA LEU A 41 4.87 -17.95 0.70
C LEU A 41 5.80 -18.62 1.72
N GLU A 42 6.54 -17.84 2.51
CA GLU A 42 7.35 -18.36 3.62
C GLU A 42 6.50 -19.04 4.69
N GLN A 43 5.35 -18.48 5.04
CA GLN A 43 4.42 -19.12 5.97
C GLN A 43 3.89 -20.45 5.44
N PHE A 44 3.55 -20.52 4.13
CA PHE A 44 3.12 -21.77 3.50
C PHE A 44 4.26 -22.80 3.47
N ARG A 45 5.45 -22.39 3.07
CA ARG A 45 6.65 -23.25 3.04
C ARG A 45 6.96 -23.82 4.43
N GLY A 46 6.88 -22.97 5.46
CA GLY A 46 7.12 -23.37 6.86
C GLY A 46 6.08 -24.37 7.42
N ARG A 47 5.01 -24.66 6.68
CA ARG A 47 4.03 -25.71 7.05
C ARG A 47 4.38 -27.07 6.43
N CYS A 48 5.26 -27.10 5.44
CA CYS A 48 5.64 -28.30 4.72
C CYS A 48 6.81 -29.00 5.42
N GLY A 49 6.69 -30.30 5.75
CA GLY A 49 7.79 -31.13 6.21
C GLY A 49 8.35 -30.80 7.60
N ARG A 50 7.53 -30.43 8.58
CA ARG A 50 7.97 -29.97 9.92
C ARG A 50 8.64 -31.03 10.81
N ARG A 51 8.52 -32.32 10.54
CA ARG A 51 9.06 -33.42 11.37
C ARG A 51 9.75 -34.45 10.47
N GLU A 52 11.07 -34.30 10.29
CA GLU A 52 11.99 -35.30 9.67
C GLU A 52 11.64 -35.77 8.24
N ASP A 53 10.46 -35.52 7.75
CA ASP A 53 10.02 -35.83 6.37
C ASP A 53 10.34 -34.68 5.42
N LYS A 54 10.97 -35.01 4.26
CA LYS A 54 11.16 -34.05 3.17
C LYS A 54 9.80 -33.65 2.59
N GLY A 55 9.33 -32.47 2.91
CA GLY A 55 8.12 -31.90 2.32
C GLY A 55 8.41 -31.28 0.96
N LEU A 56 7.43 -31.33 0.05
CA LEU A 56 7.48 -30.70 -1.26
C LEU A 56 6.64 -29.42 -1.23
N PHE A 57 7.28 -28.28 -1.50
CA PHE A 57 6.61 -26.98 -1.68
C PHE A 57 6.59 -26.62 -3.15
N VAL A 58 5.40 -26.42 -3.73
CA VAL A 58 5.20 -26.12 -5.14
C VAL A 58 4.51 -24.77 -5.30
N ILE A 59 5.04 -23.94 -6.19
CA ILE A 59 4.44 -22.64 -6.55
C ILE A 59 4.09 -22.71 -8.04
N GLN A 60 2.79 -22.54 -8.34
CA GLN A 60 2.33 -22.40 -9.73
C GLN A 60 2.21 -20.93 -10.06
N THR A 61 2.95 -20.48 -11.05
CA THR A 61 3.01 -19.08 -11.50
C THR A 61 3.20 -19.01 -13.02
N SER A 62 2.72 -17.94 -13.64
CA SER A 62 3.06 -17.57 -15.03
C SER A 62 4.35 -16.75 -15.14
N GLN A 63 4.92 -16.31 -14.00
CA GLN A 63 6.09 -15.45 -13.90
C GLN A 63 7.20 -16.08 -13.05
N PRO A 64 7.75 -17.25 -13.44
CA PRO A 64 8.71 -17.98 -12.59
C PRO A 64 10.00 -17.18 -12.33
N GLU A 65 10.35 -16.23 -13.20
CA GLU A 65 11.53 -15.37 -13.07
C GLU A 65 11.32 -14.19 -12.11
N HIS A 66 10.09 -14.00 -11.57
CA HIS A 66 9.84 -12.91 -10.64
C HIS A 66 10.70 -13.06 -9.37
N PRO A 67 11.35 -11.98 -8.89
CA PRO A 67 12.30 -12.03 -7.77
C PRO A 67 11.75 -12.72 -6.51
N VAL A 68 10.48 -12.51 -6.18
CA VAL A 68 9.83 -13.15 -5.02
C VAL A 68 9.88 -14.68 -5.14
N TYR A 69 9.53 -15.25 -6.31
CA TYR A 69 9.51 -16.71 -6.50
C TYR A 69 10.92 -17.30 -6.55
N GLN A 70 11.85 -16.62 -7.22
CA GLN A 70 13.25 -17.05 -7.30
C GLN A 70 13.89 -17.10 -5.90
N ARG A 71 13.65 -16.07 -5.07
CA ARG A 71 14.19 -16.01 -3.71
C ARG A 71 13.61 -17.10 -2.80
N ILE A 72 12.32 -17.41 -2.95
CA ILE A 72 11.70 -18.53 -2.24
C ILE A 72 12.31 -19.85 -2.69
N ALA A 73 12.46 -20.09 -4.00
CA ALA A 73 13.02 -21.32 -4.55
C ALA A 73 14.47 -21.54 -4.09
N ASN A 74 15.28 -20.49 -4.05
CA ASN A 74 16.68 -20.52 -3.67
C ASN A 74 16.93 -20.44 -2.15
N ASN A 75 15.88 -20.35 -1.34
CA ASN A 75 15.99 -20.17 0.13
C ASN A 75 16.67 -18.84 0.53
N GLU A 76 16.53 -17.81 -0.27
CA GLU A 76 17.15 -16.48 -0.13
C GLU A 76 16.16 -15.37 0.27
N ALA A 77 15.08 -15.72 0.94
CA ALA A 77 14.01 -14.76 1.26
C ALA A 77 14.50 -13.51 2.01
N MET A 78 15.51 -13.64 2.86
CA MET A 78 16.06 -12.51 3.61
C MET A 78 16.78 -11.49 2.74
N SER A 79 17.39 -11.89 1.62
CA SER A 79 18.11 -10.97 0.73
C SER A 79 17.17 -10.04 -0.03
N LEU A 80 15.92 -10.44 -0.29
CA LEU A 80 14.91 -9.60 -0.93
C LEU A 80 14.59 -8.35 -0.07
N ASN A 81 14.67 -8.44 1.24
CA ASN A 81 14.37 -7.31 2.13
C ASN A 81 15.29 -6.11 1.90
N SER A 82 16.56 -6.33 1.60
CA SER A 82 17.52 -5.25 1.31
C SER A 82 17.21 -4.55 -0.02
N ASP A 83 16.81 -5.33 -1.04
CA ASP A 83 16.45 -4.79 -2.35
C ASP A 83 15.15 -3.98 -2.26
N LEU A 84 14.14 -4.51 -1.57
CA LEU A 84 12.88 -3.80 -1.30
C LEU A 84 13.10 -2.50 -0.51
N LEU A 85 14.00 -2.50 0.47
CA LEU A 85 14.33 -1.27 1.21
C LEU A 85 15.02 -0.24 0.33
N ARG A 86 15.91 -0.66 -0.58
CA ARG A 86 16.53 0.25 -1.55
C ARG A 86 15.47 0.87 -2.45
N GLU A 87 14.63 0.05 -3.06
CA GLU A 87 13.54 0.49 -3.91
C GLU A 87 12.61 1.49 -3.20
N ARG A 88 12.22 1.19 -1.96
CA ARG A 88 11.41 2.10 -1.14
C ARG A 88 12.08 3.43 -0.88
N LYS A 89 13.40 3.44 -0.73
CA LYS A 89 14.17 4.67 -0.58
C LYS A 89 14.16 5.49 -1.87
N ASP A 90 14.39 4.83 -3.01
CA ASP A 90 14.47 5.48 -4.31
C ASP A 90 13.11 6.06 -4.74
N PHE A 91 12.01 5.38 -4.41
CA PHE A 91 10.64 5.80 -4.72
C PHE A 91 9.92 6.54 -3.58
N ASN A 92 10.63 6.95 -2.53
CA ASN A 92 10.06 7.67 -1.39
C ASN A 92 8.88 6.94 -0.73
N PHE A 93 8.98 5.60 -0.52
CA PHE A 93 8.01 4.82 0.21
C PHE A 93 8.38 4.64 1.70
N PRO A 94 7.45 4.24 2.57
CA PRO A 94 7.77 3.84 3.94
C PRO A 94 8.84 2.73 3.98
N PRO A 95 9.79 2.75 4.92
CA PRO A 95 9.82 3.54 6.15
C PRO A 95 10.44 4.94 6.05
N TYR A 96 10.87 5.37 4.87
CA TYR A 96 11.56 6.66 4.64
C TYR A 96 10.58 7.84 4.60
N THR A 97 9.33 7.58 4.26
CA THR A 97 8.24 8.55 4.27
C THR A 97 7.07 8.07 5.12
N ARG A 98 6.12 8.95 5.40
CA ARG A 98 4.78 8.63 5.85
C ARG A 98 3.82 8.85 4.68
N ILE A 99 3.02 7.86 4.39
CA ILE A 99 1.92 7.98 3.44
C ILE A 99 0.68 8.44 4.19
N VAL A 100 0.07 9.51 3.71
CA VAL A 100 -1.20 10.01 4.24
C VAL A 100 -2.23 9.95 3.13
N GLU A 101 -3.28 9.17 3.31
CA GLU A 101 -4.43 9.14 2.42
C GLU A 101 -5.52 10.05 2.96
N ILE A 102 -5.96 10.97 2.10
CA ILE A 102 -7.02 11.91 2.35
C ILE A 102 -8.19 11.48 1.47
N ASN A 103 -9.21 10.92 2.10
CA ASN A 103 -10.41 10.45 1.41
C ASN A 103 -11.51 11.48 1.51
N ILE A 104 -11.97 11.95 0.38
CA ILE A 104 -13.09 12.87 0.21
C ILE A 104 -14.31 12.02 -0.13
N LYS A 105 -15.30 12.03 0.75
CA LYS A 105 -16.55 11.28 0.62
C LYS A 105 -17.71 12.23 0.38
N ASP A 106 -18.50 11.94 -0.64
CA ASP A 106 -19.64 12.76 -1.02
C ASP A 106 -20.77 11.89 -1.57
N ASN A 107 -22.03 12.24 -1.30
CA ASN A 107 -23.19 11.58 -1.88
C ASN A 107 -23.46 12.01 -3.33
N ILE A 108 -22.81 13.09 -3.80
CA ILE A 108 -22.87 13.57 -5.18
C ILE A 108 -21.48 13.43 -5.82
N GLU A 109 -21.36 12.52 -6.79
CA GLU A 109 -20.09 12.17 -7.41
C GLU A 109 -19.34 13.37 -7.98
N ASP A 110 -20.03 14.19 -8.79
CA ASP A 110 -19.41 15.37 -9.42
C ASP A 110 -18.95 16.42 -8.40
N ARG A 111 -19.67 16.55 -7.28
CA ARG A 111 -19.26 17.44 -6.20
C ARG A 111 -18.01 16.93 -5.51
N GLY A 112 -17.98 15.65 -5.17
CA GLY A 112 -16.81 14.98 -4.58
C GLY A 112 -15.58 15.09 -5.48
N LYS A 113 -15.75 14.88 -6.79
CA LYS A 113 -14.68 15.06 -7.79
C LYS A 113 -14.14 16.49 -7.80
N ARG A 114 -15.01 17.50 -7.99
CA ARG A 114 -14.58 18.91 -8.00
C ARG A 114 -13.89 19.34 -6.69
N MET A 115 -14.40 18.89 -5.53
CA MET A 115 -13.81 19.24 -4.24
C MET A 115 -12.47 18.54 -4.04
N SER A 116 -12.32 17.30 -4.48
CA SER A 116 -11.02 16.61 -4.43
C SER A 116 -9.96 17.25 -5.32
N GLU A 117 -10.32 17.70 -6.52
CA GLU A 117 -9.44 18.45 -7.42
C GLU A 117 -8.99 19.78 -6.82
N LYS A 118 -9.93 20.56 -6.26
CA LYS A 118 -9.62 21.81 -5.54
C LYS A 118 -8.70 21.59 -4.34
N LEU A 119 -8.97 20.56 -3.55
CA LEU A 119 -8.13 20.23 -2.39
C LEU A 119 -6.73 19.80 -2.83
N ALA A 120 -6.61 18.99 -3.88
CA ALA A 120 -5.31 18.58 -4.42
C ALA A 120 -4.48 19.78 -4.89
N LEU A 121 -5.10 20.73 -5.59
CA LEU A 121 -4.43 21.98 -6.01
C LEU A 121 -3.98 22.80 -4.80
N LYS A 122 -4.83 22.95 -3.79
CA LYS A 122 -4.47 23.67 -2.55
C LYS A 122 -3.32 23.01 -1.81
N LEU A 123 -3.32 21.68 -1.73
CA LEU A 123 -2.23 20.92 -1.13
C LEU A 123 -0.93 21.08 -1.92
N ARG A 124 -0.96 21.00 -3.27
CA ARG A 124 0.23 21.25 -4.10
C ARG A 124 0.81 22.63 -3.84
N GLY A 125 -0.01 23.66 -3.79
CA GLY A 125 0.44 25.02 -3.45
C GLY A 125 1.09 25.15 -2.07
N GLN A 126 0.87 24.17 -1.18
CA GLN A 126 1.48 24.15 0.14
C GLN A 126 2.72 23.24 0.25
N PHE A 127 2.75 22.11 -0.46
CA PHE A 127 3.74 21.06 -0.26
C PHE A 127 4.75 20.93 -1.41
N VAL A 128 4.45 21.50 -2.59
CA VAL A 128 5.36 21.50 -3.74
C VAL A 128 6.15 22.81 -3.74
N SER A 129 7.47 22.72 -3.85
CA SER A 129 8.33 23.91 -4.00
C SER A 129 8.24 24.47 -5.42
N GLU A 130 8.39 25.78 -5.58
CA GLU A 130 8.49 26.39 -6.90
C GLU A 130 9.67 25.78 -7.68
N GLY A 131 9.40 25.34 -8.92
CA GLY A 131 10.41 24.69 -9.76
C GLY A 131 10.69 23.21 -9.46
N ALA A 132 9.94 22.58 -8.56
CA ALA A 132 10.07 21.14 -8.31
C ALA A 132 9.70 20.33 -9.57
N SER A 133 10.45 19.25 -9.80
CA SER A 133 10.12 18.28 -10.85
C SER A 133 8.80 17.57 -10.53
N LEU A 134 8.09 17.08 -11.55
CA LEU A 134 6.92 16.20 -11.37
C LEU A 134 7.25 14.93 -10.56
N LEU A 135 8.50 14.48 -10.61
CA LEU A 135 8.99 13.33 -9.82
C LEU A 135 9.12 13.67 -8.33
N ASP A 136 9.20 14.95 -7.97
CA ASP A 136 9.31 15.44 -6.61
C ASP A 136 7.96 15.85 -6.01
N ASP A 137 6.85 15.73 -6.77
CA ASP A 137 5.51 16.03 -6.25
C ASP A 137 5.12 14.98 -5.19
N PRO A 138 5.01 15.39 -3.92
CA PRO A 138 4.63 14.48 -2.85
C PRO A 138 3.15 14.09 -2.90
N ILE A 139 2.39 14.63 -3.87
CA ILE A 139 0.93 14.47 -3.94
C ILE A 139 0.54 13.67 -5.18
N THR A 140 -0.14 12.57 -4.95
CA THR A 140 -0.74 11.73 -6.00
C THR A 140 -2.25 11.83 -5.96
N GLY A 141 -2.88 11.93 -7.10
CA GLY A 141 -4.34 12.01 -7.23
C GLY A 141 -4.85 13.45 -7.47
N PRO A 142 -6.19 13.66 -7.34
CA PRO A 142 -7.18 12.69 -6.84
C PRO A 142 -7.43 11.50 -7.78
N TYR A 143 -7.72 10.34 -7.20
CA TYR A 143 -8.10 9.13 -7.95
C TYR A 143 -9.25 8.38 -7.24
N SER A 144 -9.95 7.49 -7.96
CA SER A 144 -10.92 6.57 -7.36
C SER A 144 -10.18 5.37 -6.77
N PRO A 145 -10.38 5.03 -5.48
CA PRO A 145 -9.86 3.80 -4.92
C PRO A 145 -10.57 2.58 -5.50
N THR A 146 -10.05 1.37 -5.26
CA THR A 146 -10.66 0.10 -5.72
C THR A 146 -12.10 -0.06 -5.24
N VAL A 147 -12.41 0.41 -4.04
CA VAL A 147 -13.78 0.54 -3.52
C VAL A 147 -14.09 2.03 -3.47
N ASP A 148 -14.70 2.52 -4.54
CA ASP A 148 -14.95 3.96 -4.75
C ASP A 148 -16.34 4.42 -4.28
N ARG A 149 -17.17 3.49 -3.78
CA ARG A 149 -18.49 3.78 -3.22
C ARG A 149 -18.78 2.93 -2.00
N VAL A 150 -19.08 3.56 -0.89
CA VAL A 150 -19.46 2.90 0.38
C VAL A 150 -20.63 3.67 1.00
N ALA A 151 -21.71 2.96 1.38
CA ALA A 151 -22.89 3.53 2.03
C ALA A 151 -23.43 4.78 1.28
N ASP A 152 -23.61 4.65 -0.02
CA ASP A 152 -24.06 5.70 -0.93
C ASP A 152 -23.19 6.96 -1.01
N GLN A 153 -21.94 6.87 -0.55
CA GLN A 153 -20.95 7.91 -0.70
C GLN A 153 -19.87 7.52 -1.71
N TYR A 154 -19.62 8.38 -2.69
CA TYR A 154 -18.50 8.28 -3.63
C TYR A 154 -17.23 8.74 -2.95
N ILE A 155 -16.14 8.02 -3.20
CA ILE A 155 -14.84 8.26 -2.57
C ILE A 155 -13.83 8.70 -3.61
N LYS A 156 -13.15 9.80 -3.36
CA LYS A 156 -11.94 10.21 -4.08
C LYS A 156 -10.80 10.30 -3.09
N THR A 157 -9.63 9.80 -3.48
CA THR A 157 -8.45 9.70 -2.62
C THR A 157 -7.34 10.59 -3.16
N ILE A 158 -6.74 11.37 -2.27
CA ILE A 158 -5.49 12.08 -2.48
C ILE A 158 -4.45 11.45 -1.58
N ARG A 159 -3.29 11.09 -2.11
CA ARG A 159 -2.16 10.57 -1.33
C ARG A 159 -1.10 11.63 -1.20
N LEU A 160 -0.65 11.88 0.02
CA LEU A 160 0.45 12.78 0.35
C LEU A 160 1.58 11.97 0.99
N SER A 161 2.79 12.08 0.43
CA SER A 161 4.01 11.47 0.98
C SER A 161 4.80 12.51 1.77
N LEU A 162 4.94 12.32 3.08
CA LEU A 162 5.71 13.20 3.95
C LEU A 162 7.04 12.55 4.30
N LYS A 163 8.16 13.23 4.04
CA LYS A 163 9.50 12.75 4.44
C LYS A 163 9.55 12.55 5.96
N LYS A 164 10.15 11.44 6.39
CA LYS A 164 10.32 11.12 7.81
C LYS A 164 11.61 11.79 8.34
N ASP A 165 11.60 13.10 8.37
CA ASP A 165 12.69 13.95 8.85
C ASP A 165 12.23 14.88 10.00
N ARG A 166 13.06 15.85 10.36
CA ARG A 166 12.77 16.87 11.39
C ARG A 166 11.50 17.67 11.11
N ASN A 167 11.10 17.78 9.86
CA ASN A 167 9.96 18.58 9.42
C ASN A 167 8.63 17.79 9.42
N LEU A 168 8.63 16.51 9.77
CA LEU A 168 7.43 15.67 9.72
C LEU A 168 6.28 16.22 10.56
N THR A 169 6.58 16.71 11.78
CA THR A 169 5.56 17.30 12.67
C THR A 169 4.95 18.55 12.06
N THR A 170 5.80 19.45 11.57
CA THR A 170 5.37 20.67 10.86
C THR A 170 4.56 20.34 9.61
N GLY A 171 4.96 19.31 8.86
CA GLY A 171 4.20 18.82 7.70
C GLY A 171 2.80 18.35 8.06
N LYS A 172 2.66 17.61 9.16
CA LYS A 172 1.35 17.16 9.66
C LYS A 172 0.46 18.32 10.11
N GLU A 173 1.02 19.30 10.81
CA GLU A 173 0.29 20.50 11.23
C GLU A 173 -0.16 21.33 10.03
N LYS A 174 0.74 21.51 9.04
CA LYS A 174 0.44 22.18 7.79
C LYS A 174 -0.71 21.49 7.04
N LEU A 175 -0.69 20.15 6.94
CA LEU A 175 -1.77 19.37 6.34
C LEU A 175 -3.10 19.63 7.06
N ARG A 176 -3.13 19.47 8.39
CA ARG A 176 -4.33 19.68 9.20
C ARG A 176 -4.92 21.08 9.02
N LYS A 177 -4.06 22.10 9.06
CA LYS A 177 -4.44 23.49 8.83
C LYS A 177 -5.01 23.70 7.43
N THR A 178 -4.37 23.14 6.40
CA THR A 178 -4.81 23.27 5.01
C THR A 178 -6.20 22.69 4.80
N ILE A 179 -6.46 21.49 5.36
CA ILE A 179 -7.78 20.85 5.27
C ILE A 179 -8.83 21.68 6.00
N SER A 180 -8.57 22.10 7.24
CA SER A 180 -9.53 22.91 8.02
C SER A 180 -9.87 24.24 7.34
N VAL A 181 -8.89 24.91 6.73
CA VAL A 181 -9.12 26.13 5.95
C VAL A 181 -9.95 25.82 4.70
N PHE A 182 -9.63 24.73 3.99
CA PHE A 182 -10.37 24.31 2.81
C PHE A 182 -11.86 24.05 3.09
N GLU A 183 -12.17 23.31 4.15
CA GLU A 183 -13.56 23.02 4.57
C GLU A 183 -14.34 24.32 4.83
N LYS A 184 -13.74 25.26 5.54
CA LYS A 184 -14.37 26.56 5.85
C LYS A 184 -14.60 27.41 4.60
N GLU A 185 -13.60 27.56 3.74
CA GLU A 185 -13.67 28.38 2.54
C GLU A 185 -14.71 27.88 1.54
N ASN A 186 -14.82 26.55 1.39
CA ASN A 186 -15.74 25.93 0.45
C ASN A 186 -17.11 25.58 1.06
N ARG A 187 -17.31 25.84 2.37
CA ARG A 187 -18.50 25.41 3.11
C ARG A 187 -18.84 23.95 2.80
N TYR A 188 -17.78 23.11 2.73
CA TYR A 188 -17.90 21.73 2.33
C TYR A 188 -18.52 20.92 3.46
N ASP A 189 -19.70 20.37 3.21
CA ASP A 189 -20.48 19.53 4.12
C ASP A 189 -20.30 18.03 3.89
N GLY A 190 -19.49 17.65 2.91
CA GLY A 190 -19.05 16.27 2.71
C GLY A 190 -18.03 15.83 3.78
N HIS A 191 -17.58 14.61 3.69
CA HIS A 191 -16.72 14.03 4.71
C HIS A 191 -15.28 13.87 4.24
N ILE A 192 -14.34 14.50 4.95
CA ILE A 192 -12.90 14.32 4.69
C ILE A 192 -12.30 13.48 5.82
N THR A 193 -11.73 12.32 5.47
CA THR A 193 -11.03 11.45 6.42
C THR A 193 -9.55 11.36 6.08
N ILE A 194 -8.71 11.22 7.10
CA ILE A 194 -7.25 11.13 6.97
C ILE A 194 -6.81 9.79 7.57
N ASN A 195 -6.17 8.96 6.75
CA ASN A 195 -5.54 7.72 7.16
C ASN A 195 -4.03 7.85 7.01
N VAL A 196 -3.31 7.54 8.07
CA VAL A 196 -1.83 7.57 8.06
C VAL A 196 -1.29 6.15 7.95
N ASP A 197 -0.39 5.92 6.98
CA ASP A 197 0.19 4.62 6.64
C ASP A 197 -0.91 3.53 6.47
N PRO A 198 -1.86 3.72 5.54
CA PRO A 198 -2.95 2.78 5.32
C PRO A 198 -2.40 1.38 5.01
N SER A 199 -3.03 0.35 5.60
CA SER A 199 -2.65 -1.06 5.49
C SER A 199 -3.24 -1.74 4.25
#